data_f1d3131d69ee94d01ab46ab991664991
#
_entry.id   f1d3131d69ee94d01ab46ab991664991
#
_cell.length_a   1.000
_cell.length_b   1.000
_cell.length_c   1.000
_cell.angle_alpha   90.00
_cell.angle_beta   90.00
_cell.angle_gamma   90.00
#
_symmetry.space_group_name_H-M   'P 1'
#
loop_
_entity.id
_entity.type
_entity.pdbx_description
1 polymer ?
#
loop_
_entity_poly.entity_id
_entity_poly.type
_entity_poly.pdbx_seq_one_letter_code
_entity_poly.pdbx_strand_id
1 'polypeptide(L)'
;MVRKIGRRARESSPSSTSSTLPADFSHSEMHRHIATSLAALTSSGPLPGLVVFDLDYTLWPLWVDTHVDSPLRRRGSDINKVYDRNGQPLSFFPHVPAIMLWLKRSGIPIAAASRTSAPTVARQALNGLFLVDDAHLLTSATDDDSPEKPSPAQSQPKVVKAIDLFDYQEIYPGSKITHFRKLHADSGIPYEDMIFFDDEYRNAEVGSKLGVHFVEVGHQGTDLGLVEKAIREWRAKKAARAKAEL
;
A
#
# COMPACT_ATOMS: atom_id res chain seq x y z
N MET A 1 10.40 -1.91 -64.94
CA MET A 1 10.12 -0.78 -63.99
C MET A 1 9.78 -1.35 -62.63
N VAL A 2 10.70 -1.30 -61.69
CA VAL A 2 10.51 -1.84 -60.33
C VAL A 2 10.35 -0.65 -59.37
N ARG A 3 9.20 -0.53 -58.71
CA ARG A 3 8.91 0.51 -57.73
C ARG A 3 9.51 0.11 -56.36
N LYS A 4 10.47 0.89 -55.89
CA LYS A 4 11.00 0.85 -54.50
C LYS A 4 9.93 1.37 -53.55
N ILE A 5 9.54 0.53 -52.57
CA ILE A 5 8.70 0.93 -51.44
C ILE A 5 9.61 1.37 -50.29
N GLY A 6 9.50 2.66 -49.90
CA GLY A 6 10.28 3.24 -48.81
C GLY A 6 9.88 2.69 -47.47
N ARG A 7 10.87 2.26 -46.68
CA ARG A 7 10.71 1.92 -45.25
C ARG A 7 10.55 3.23 -44.47
N ARG A 8 9.35 3.38 -43.85
CA ARG A 8 9.10 4.40 -42.82
C ARG A 8 9.82 3.99 -41.54
N ALA A 9 10.68 4.84 -41.03
CA ALA A 9 11.33 4.70 -39.73
C ALA A 9 10.24 4.73 -38.64
N ARG A 10 10.23 3.74 -37.74
CA ARG A 10 9.46 3.76 -36.49
C ARG A 10 10.19 4.68 -35.51
N GLU A 11 9.54 5.77 -35.14
CA GLU A 11 9.96 6.58 -34.00
C GLU A 11 9.80 5.74 -32.72
N SER A 12 10.89 5.58 -32.00
CA SER A 12 10.97 4.93 -30.71
C SER A 12 10.37 5.87 -29.65
N SER A 13 9.24 5.48 -29.06
CA SER A 13 8.70 6.11 -27.87
C SER A 13 9.71 6.01 -26.71
N PRO A 14 9.81 7.03 -25.82
CA PRO A 14 10.72 6.94 -24.69
C PRO A 14 10.24 5.84 -23.73
N SER A 15 11.13 4.92 -23.42
CA SER A 15 10.93 3.87 -22.42
C SER A 15 10.66 4.51 -21.06
N SER A 16 9.48 4.24 -20.49
CA SER A 16 9.23 4.45 -19.08
C SER A 16 10.25 3.61 -18.31
N THR A 17 11.16 4.27 -17.60
CA THR A 17 12.04 3.61 -16.63
C THR A 17 11.20 3.12 -15.46
N SER A 18 10.71 1.90 -15.56
CA SER A 18 10.25 1.14 -14.43
C SER A 18 11.47 0.93 -13.51
N SER A 19 11.42 1.44 -12.29
CA SER A 19 12.43 1.18 -11.26
C SER A 19 12.24 -0.24 -10.72
N THR A 20 12.56 -1.24 -11.55
CA THR A 20 12.66 -2.63 -11.12
C THR A 20 13.93 -2.79 -10.29
N LEU A 21 13.77 -3.13 -9.01
CA LEU A 21 14.90 -3.53 -8.17
C LEU A 21 15.60 -4.75 -8.77
N PRO A 22 16.94 -4.85 -8.68
CA PRO A 22 17.68 -6.04 -9.12
C PRO A 22 17.15 -7.31 -8.44
N ALA A 23 17.13 -8.43 -9.17
CA ALA A 23 16.58 -9.71 -8.72
C ALA A 23 17.27 -10.32 -7.48
N ASP A 24 18.43 -9.80 -7.08
CA ASP A 24 19.26 -10.29 -5.98
C ASP A 24 19.11 -9.54 -4.66
N PHE A 25 18.14 -8.63 -4.55
CA PHE A 25 17.90 -7.90 -3.30
C PHE A 25 17.32 -8.82 -2.23
N SER A 26 18.01 -8.94 -1.08
CA SER A 26 17.45 -9.62 0.09
C SER A 26 16.20 -8.87 0.59
N HIS A 27 15.28 -9.61 1.26
CA HIS A 27 14.04 -9.03 1.81
C HIS A 27 14.34 -7.82 2.72
N SER A 28 15.44 -7.86 3.49
CA SER A 28 15.87 -6.78 4.39
C SER A 28 16.42 -5.55 3.64
N GLU A 29 17.08 -5.75 2.49
CA GLU A 29 17.56 -4.64 1.65
C GLU A 29 16.41 -3.94 0.94
N MET A 30 15.47 -4.69 0.43
CA MET A 30 14.23 -4.15 -0.15
C MET A 30 13.48 -3.30 0.88
N HIS A 31 13.29 -3.79 2.10
CA HIS A 31 12.61 -3.04 3.17
C HIS A 31 13.36 -1.76 3.53
N ARG A 32 14.70 -1.79 3.63
CA ARG A 32 15.51 -0.59 3.87
C ARG A 32 15.39 0.43 2.75
N HIS A 33 15.47 -0.01 1.50
CA HIS A 33 15.31 0.87 0.35
C HIS A 33 13.93 1.55 0.36
N ILE A 34 12.86 0.80 0.56
CA ILE A 34 11.51 1.34 0.65
C ILE A 34 11.39 2.33 1.82
N ALA A 35 11.90 1.99 2.99
CA ALA A 35 11.85 2.85 4.15
C ALA A 35 12.62 4.17 3.95
N THR A 36 13.79 4.14 3.32
CA THR A 36 14.58 5.35 2.99
C THR A 36 13.84 6.25 2.00
N SER A 37 13.27 5.69 0.94
CA SER A 37 12.51 6.45 -0.06
C SER A 37 11.27 7.10 0.55
N LEU A 38 10.55 6.37 1.40
CA LEU A 38 9.36 6.86 2.08
C LEU A 38 9.69 7.91 3.17
N ALA A 39 10.84 7.80 3.85
CA ALA A 39 11.33 8.82 4.77
C ALA A 39 11.63 10.14 4.04
N ALA A 40 12.26 10.08 2.87
CA ALA A 40 12.48 11.25 2.02
C ALA A 40 11.14 11.88 1.58
N LEU A 41 10.13 11.06 1.33
CA LEU A 41 8.79 11.54 1.00
C LEU A 41 8.14 12.28 2.17
N THR A 42 8.34 11.79 3.40
CA THR A 42 7.85 12.46 4.62
C THR A 42 8.44 13.86 4.79
N SER A 43 9.75 14.02 4.57
CA SER A 43 10.42 15.31 4.71
C SER A 43 10.16 16.30 3.55
N SER A 44 9.63 15.84 2.42
CA SER A 44 9.47 16.65 1.20
C SER A 44 8.16 17.45 1.12
N GLY A 45 7.26 17.35 2.12
CA GLY A 45 6.00 18.12 2.14
C GLY A 45 4.86 17.44 2.89
N PRO A 46 3.64 17.98 2.81
CA PRO A 46 2.49 17.48 3.56
C PRO A 46 2.13 16.03 3.19
N LEU A 47 1.59 15.30 4.17
CA LEU A 47 1.10 13.93 4.02
C LEU A 47 -0.43 13.91 4.05
N PRO A 48 -1.08 12.87 3.45
CA PRO A 48 -2.53 12.74 3.49
C PRO A 48 -3.03 12.49 4.91
N GLY A 49 -4.28 12.88 5.18
CA GLY A 49 -4.93 12.64 6.46
C GLY A 49 -5.34 11.18 6.65
N LEU A 50 -5.61 10.45 5.55
CA LEU A 50 -6.01 9.04 5.57
C LEU A 50 -5.56 8.35 4.29
N VAL A 51 -4.99 7.16 4.40
CA VAL A 51 -4.76 6.27 3.26
C VAL A 51 -5.70 5.08 3.34
N VAL A 52 -6.49 4.90 2.29
CA VAL A 52 -7.50 3.85 2.17
C VAL A 52 -7.05 2.85 1.12
N PHE A 53 -7.13 1.56 1.45
CA PHE A 53 -6.85 0.48 0.51
C PHE A 53 -8.10 -0.37 0.27
N ASP A 54 -8.36 -0.74 -0.97
CA ASP A 54 -9.02 -1.99 -1.23
C ASP A 54 -8.14 -3.15 -0.79
N LEU A 55 -8.65 -4.37 -0.77
CA LEU A 55 -7.91 -5.54 -0.31
C LEU A 55 -7.46 -6.42 -1.49
N ASP A 56 -8.44 -7.01 -2.19
CA ASP A 56 -8.23 -7.96 -3.25
C ASP A 56 -7.54 -7.29 -4.45
N TYR A 57 -6.48 -7.92 -5.01
CA TYR A 57 -5.62 -7.35 -6.07
C TYR A 57 -5.00 -5.98 -5.79
N THR A 58 -5.25 -5.42 -4.62
CA THR A 58 -4.64 -4.16 -4.14
C THR A 58 -3.55 -4.43 -3.11
N LEU A 59 -3.83 -5.22 -2.07
CA LEU A 59 -2.85 -5.60 -1.05
C LEU A 59 -2.31 -7.02 -1.22
N TRP A 60 -3.08 -7.93 -1.84
CA TRP A 60 -2.71 -9.31 -2.15
C TRP A 60 -3.23 -9.76 -3.52
N PRO A 61 -2.60 -10.76 -4.20
CA PRO A 61 -2.84 -11.06 -5.60
C PRO A 61 -4.01 -12.04 -5.86
N LEU A 62 -5.14 -11.92 -5.15
CA LEU A 62 -6.30 -12.80 -5.32
C LEU A 62 -7.59 -12.18 -4.79
N TRP A 63 -8.75 -12.77 -5.12
CA TRP A 63 -10.03 -12.50 -4.49
C TRP A 63 -10.28 -13.50 -3.36
N VAL A 64 -10.48 -13.01 -2.14
CA VAL A 64 -10.69 -13.88 -0.97
C VAL A 64 -12.02 -14.62 -0.98
N ASP A 65 -13.00 -14.13 -1.71
CA ASP A 65 -14.31 -14.79 -1.86
C ASP A 65 -14.36 -15.85 -2.97
N THR A 66 -13.35 -15.89 -3.83
CA THR A 66 -13.33 -16.78 -5.01
C THR A 66 -12.15 -17.75 -4.99
N HIS A 67 -10.98 -17.31 -4.55
CA HIS A 67 -9.73 -18.06 -4.72
C HIS A 67 -9.26 -18.78 -3.47
N VAL A 68 -9.90 -18.60 -2.31
CA VAL A 68 -9.50 -19.24 -1.07
C VAL A 68 -10.66 -19.92 -0.36
N ASP A 69 -10.39 -21.08 0.19
CA ASP A 69 -11.31 -21.88 0.96
C ASP A 69 -11.07 -21.69 2.47
N SER A 70 -11.97 -20.97 3.14
CA SER A 70 -11.86 -20.75 4.59
C SER A 70 -11.95 -22.06 5.39
N PRO A 71 -11.34 -22.14 6.60
CA PRO A 71 -10.68 -21.05 7.32
C PRO A 71 -9.24 -20.82 6.86
N LEU A 72 -8.82 -19.54 6.86
CA LEU A 72 -7.41 -19.17 6.68
C LEU A 72 -6.65 -19.32 7.99
N ARG A 73 -5.49 -19.96 7.95
CA ARG A 73 -4.65 -20.21 9.12
C ARG A 73 -3.18 -19.94 8.83
N ARG A 74 -2.51 -19.38 9.81
CA ARG A 74 -1.06 -19.26 9.82
C ARG A 74 -0.41 -20.61 10.15
N ARG A 75 0.78 -20.89 9.60
CA ARG A 75 1.56 -22.08 9.91
C ARG A 75 2.85 -21.68 10.61
N GLY A 76 3.05 -22.23 11.82
CA GLY A 76 4.29 -22.02 12.58
C GLY A 76 4.69 -20.56 12.72
N SER A 77 5.94 -20.26 12.33
CA SER A 77 6.55 -18.92 12.38
C SER A 77 6.43 -18.12 11.08
N ASP A 78 5.61 -18.56 10.11
CA ASP A 78 5.48 -17.84 8.84
C ASP A 78 5.07 -16.39 9.07
N ILE A 79 5.82 -15.49 8.45
CA ILE A 79 5.57 -14.05 8.42
C ILE A 79 4.99 -13.72 7.05
N ASN A 80 4.00 -12.80 7.02
CA ASN A 80 3.33 -12.37 5.78
C ASN A 80 2.78 -13.55 4.96
N LYS A 81 2.25 -14.57 5.63
CA LYS A 81 1.66 -15.72 4.94
C LYS A 81 0.58 -16.39 5.80
N VAL A 82 -0.56 -16.68 5.17
CA VAL A 82 -1.62 -17.55 5.69
C VAL A 82 -1.97 -18.59 4.65
N TYR A 83 -2.60 -19.67 5.07
CA TYR A 83 -2.98 -20.76 4.18
C TYR A 83 -4.46 -21.06 4.36
N ASP A 84 -5.12 -21.34 3.26
CA ASP A 84 -6.48 -21.84 3.26
C ASP A 84 -6.53 -23.31 3.73
N ARG A 85 -7.73 -23.88 3.83
CA ARG A 85 -7.90 -25.29 4.24
C ARG A 85 -7.26 -26.30 3.30
N ASN A 86 -7.03 -25.94 2.04
CA ASN A 86 -6.38 -26.79 1.02
C ASN A 86 -4.86 -26.58 0.98
N GLY A 87 -4.35 -25.63 1.77
CA GLY A 87 -2.93 -25.32 1.84
C GLY A 87 -2.46 -24.29 0.82
N GLN A 88 -3.37 -23.61 0.12
CA GLN A 88 -3.03 -22.52 -0.78
C GLN A 88 -2.59 -21.28 0.02
N PRO A 89 -1.42 -20.69 -0.29
CA PRO A 89 -0.94 -19.52 0.43
C PRO A 89 -1.60 -18.24 -0.04
N LEU A 90 -1.81 -17.32 0.91
CA LEU A 90 -2.10 -15.92 0.67
C LEU A 90 -1.06 -15.07 1.37
N SER A 91 -0.52 -14.07 0.68
CA SER A 91 0.47 -13.12 1.20
C SER A 91 0.18 -11.74 0.63
N PHE A 92 0.61 -10.69 1.33
CA PHE A 92 0.65 -9.36 0.73
C PHE A 92 1.63 -9.30 -0.45
N PHE A 93 1.41 -8.35 -1.36
CA PHE A 93 2.42 -7.95 -2.32
C PHE A 93 3.71 -7.49 -1.61
N PRO A 94 4.89 -7.65 -2.25
CA PRO A 94 6.18 -7.51 -1.56
C PRO A 94 6.41 -6.17 -0.85
N HIS A 95 5.93 -5.05 -1.40
CA HIS A 95 6.15 -3.71 -0.83
C HIS A 95 5.12 -3.32 0.22
N VAL A 96 3.95 -3.96 0.25
CA VAL A 96 2.83 -3.61 1.13
C VAL A 96 3.20 -3.59 2.61
N PRO A 97 3.91 -4.59 3.17
CA PRO A 97 4.30 -4.57 4.58
C PRO A 97 5.08 -3.31 4.98
N ALA A 98 6.10 -2.95 4.19
CA ALA A 98 6.93 -1.78 4.47
C ALA A 98 6.16 -0.46 4.32
N ILE A 99 5.27 -0.37 3.32
CA ILE A 99 4.40 0.79 3.11
C ILE A 99 3.45 0.98 4.30
N MET A 100 2.77 -0.08 4.75
CA MET A 100 1.84 0.00 5.89
C MET A 100 2.54 0.42 7.17
N LEU A 101 3.71 -0.17 7.46
CA LEU A 101 4.53 0.20 8.62
C LEU A 101 4.99 1.65 8.57
N TRP A 102 5.41 2.13 7.39
CA TRP A 102 5.77 3.53 7.21
C TRP A 102 4.59 4.48 7.45
N LEU A 103 3.40 4.18 6.92
CA LEU A 103 2.19 4.98 7.16
C LEU A 103 1.93 5.15 8.66
N LYS A 104 1.97 4.04 9.40
CA LYS A 104 1.76 4.07 10.87
C LYS A 104 2.82 4.89 11.60
N ARG A 105 4.10 4.72 11.24
CA ARG A 105 5.21 5.50 11.81
C ARG A 105 5.10 7.00 11.49
N SER A 106 4.55 7.33 10.33
CA SER A 106 4.29 8.72 9.90
C SER A 106 3.03 9.32 10.53
N GLY A 107 2.33 8.58 11.39
CA GLY A 107 1.08 9.04 12.01
C GLY A 107 -0.11 9.13 11.05
N ILE A 108 -0.03 8.45 9.89
CA ILE A 108 -1.10 8.43 8.90
C ILE A 108 -2.03 7.25 9.21
N PRO A 109 -3.30 7.50 9.53
CA PRO A 109 -4.29 6.44 9.69
C PRO A 109 -4.45 5.62 8.42
N ILE A 110 -4.71 4.31 8.58
CA ILE A 110 -4.94 3.38 7.47
C ILE A 110 -6.37 2.87 7.56
N ALA A 111 -7.06 2.82 6.43
CA ALA A 111 -8.37 2.21 6.33
C ALA A 111 -8.40 1.10 5.27
N ALA A 112 -9.23 0.09 5.51
CA ALA A 112 -9.66 -0.87 4.50
C ALA A 112 -11.04 -0.48 3.98
N ALA A 113 -11.23 -0.49 2.66
CA ALA A 113 -12.54 -0.32 2.02
C ALA A 113 -12.72 -1.41 0.96
N SER A 114 -13.25 -2.57 1.33
CA SER A 114 -13.41 -3.73 0.45
C SER A 114 -14.86 -4.09 0.22
N ARG A 115 -15.18 -4.47 -1.03
CA ARG A 115 -16.51 -4.90 -1.45
C ARG A 115 -16.69 -6.42 -1.46
N THR A 116 -15.72 -7.15 -0.93
CA THR A 116 -15.75 -8.62 -0.91
C THR A 116 -17.06 -9.16 -0.32
N SER A 117 -17.58 -10.23 -0.91
CA SER A 117 -18.73 -10.97 -0.40
C SER A 117 -18.37 -11.87 0.78
N ALA A 118 -17.08 -12.01 1.10
CA ALA A 118 -16.54 -12.82 2.19
C ALA A 118 -15.79 -12.00 3.26
N PRO A 119 -16.45 -11.03 3.95
CA PRO A 119 -15.79 -10.14 4.90
C PRO A 119 -15.10 -10.87 6.05
N THR A 120 -15.66 -12.01 6.48
CA THR A 120 -15.04 -12.85 7.52
C THR A 120 -13.71 -13.45 7.05
N VAL A 121 -13.62 -13.88 5.79
CA VAL A 121 -12.39 -14.46 5.21
C VAL A 121 -11.31 -13.38 5.06
N ALA A 122 -11.68 -12.19 4.59
CA ALA A 122 -10.78 -11.04 4.52
C ALA A 122 -10.19 -10.69 5.90
N ARG A 123 -11.03 -10.66 6.94
CA ARG A 123 -10.56 -10.45 8.32
C ARG A 123 -9.71 -11.60 8.84
N GLN A 124 -9.97 -12.85 8.45
CA GLN A 124 -9.09 -13.98 8.78
C GLN A 124 -7.70 -13.79 8.15
N ALA A 125 -7.63 -13.34 6.89
CA ALA A 125 -6.37 -13.01 6.23
C ALA A 125 -5.61 -11.93 7.01
N LEU A 126 -6.22 -10.78 7.28
CA LEU A 126 -5.60 -9.67 8.03
C LEU A 126 -5.17 -10.07 9.44
N ASN A 127 -5.92 -10.93 10.13
CA ASN A 127 -5.54 -11.45 11.46
C ASN A 127 -4.39 -12.45 11.43
N GLY A 128 -4.24 -13.18 10.34
CA GLY A 128 -3.22 -14.20 10.19
C GLY A 128 -1.93 -13.71 9.54
N LEU A 129 -1.98 -12.62 8.77
CA LEU A 129 -0.80 -11.98 8.18
C LEU A 129 -0.06 -11.17 9.25
N PHE A 130 1.22 -11.43 9.39
CA PHE A 130 2.10 -10.74 10.33
C PHE A 130 3.18 -9.98 9.57
N LEU A 131 3.58 -8.83 10.08
CA LEU A 131 4.62 -7.99 9.54
C LEU A 131 5.76 -7.85 10.56
N VAL A 132 6.98 -7.72 10.06
CA VAL A 132 8.15 -7.44 10.91
C VAL A 132 8.41 -5.95 10.90
N ASP A 133 8.26 -5.32 12.06
CA ASP A 133 8.63 -3.93 12.27
C ASP A 133 10.11 -3.87 12.73
N ASP A 134 10.98 -3.56 11.80
CA ASP A 134 12.44 -3.47 11.96
C ASP A 134 12.94 -2.00 12.05
N ALA A 135 12.05 -1.06 12.39
CA ALA A 135 12.36 0.38 12.44
C ALA A 135 13.60 0.71 13.25
N HIS A 136 13.83 0.02 14.37
CA HIS A 136 14.99 0.21 15.22
C HIS A 136 16.32 -0.15 14.55
N LEU A 137 16.31 -1.06 13.56
CA LEU A 137 17.50 -1.40 12.78
C LEU A 137 17.86 -0.30 11.76
N LEU A 138 16.87 0.53 11.40
CA LEU A 138 17.07 1.62 10.43
C LEU A 138 17.66 2.87 11.10
N THR A 139 17.39 3.09 12.37
CA THR A 139 17.87 4.26 13.13
C THR A 139 19.28 4.03 13.69
N SER A 140 19.68 2.80 14.00
CA SER A 140 20.98 2.48 14.57
C SER A 140 22.17 2.55 13.58
N ALA A 141 21.89 2.75 12.29
CA ALA A 141 22.94 2.83 11.26
C ALA A 141 23.48 4.27 11.02
N THR A 142 22.95 5.30 11.68
CA THR A 142 23.31 6.69 11.44
C THR A 142 24.10 7.37 12.58
N ASP A 143 24.18 6.77 13.78
CA ASP A 143 24.87 7.37 14.93
C ASP A 143 26.06 6.50 15.39
N ASP A 144 27.20 6.68 14.74
CA ASP A 144 28.45 5.94 15.02
C ASP A 144 29.33 6.64 16.10
N ASP A 145 28.75 7.30 17.07
CA ASP A 145 29.56 7.97 18.12
C ASP A 145 28.99 7.92 19.54
N SER A 146 28.19 6.92 19.89
CA SER A 146 27.73 6.72 21.27
C SER A 146 28.17 5.39 21.87
N PRO A 147 28.82 5.37 23.07
CA PRO A 147 29.35 4.16 23.68
C PRO A 147 28.30 3.26 24.34
N GLU A 148 27.02 3.57 24.30
CA GLU A 148 25.96 2.70 24.83
C GLU A 148 25.46 1.73 23.75
N LYS A 149 25.92 0.50 23.80
CA LYS A 149 25.35 -0.63 23.05
C LYS A 149 23.88 -0.79 23.48
N PRO A 150 22.92 -0.79 22.55
CA PRO A 150 21.52 -1.05 22.89
C PRO A 150 21.40 -2.40 23.61
N SER A 151 20.56 -2.46 24.63
CA SER A 151 20.34 -3.72 25.37
C SER A 151 19.77 -4.78 24.44
N PRO A 152 20.08 -6.10 24.66
CA PRO A 152 19.60 -7.18 23.80
C PRO A 152 18.07 -7.26 23.64
N ALA A 153 17.32 -6.66 24.57
CA ALA A 153 15.85 -6.60 24.51
C ALA A 153 15.34 -5.52 23.51
N GLN A 154 16.17 -4.53 23.16
CA GLN A 154 15.83 -3.48 22.19
C GLN A 154 16.18 -3.84 20.75
N SER A 155 16.91 -4.95 20.53
CA SER A 155 17.42 -5.35 19.22
C SER A 155 16.57 -6.41 18.51
N GLN A 156 15.44 -6.85 19.08
CA GLN A 156 14.59 -7.84 18.41
C GLN A 156 13.49 -7.14 17.57
N PRO A 157 13.31 -7.57 16.30
CA PRO A 157 12.26 -7.03 15.44
C PRO A 157 10.89 -7.29 16.06
N LYS A 158 10.07 -6.25 16.13
CA LYS A 158 8.68 -6.37 16.62
C LYS A 158 7.81 -6.98 15.54
N VAL A 159 7.08 -8.03 15.88
CA VAL A 159 6.09 -8.64 14.99
C VAL A 159 4.71 -8.05 15.29
N VAL A 160 4.04 -7.52 14.27
CA VAL A 160 2.70 -6.93 14.37
C VAL A 160 1.72 -7.66 13.45
N LYS A 161 0.46 -7.74 13.85
CA LYS A 161 -0.60 -8.28 12.98
C LYS A 161 -1.03 -7.22 11.98
N ALA A 162 -1.30 -7.64 10.75
CA ALA A 162 -1.77 -6.70 9.74
C ALA A 162 -3.07 -5.99 10.14
N ILE A 163 -4.01 -6.70 10.78
CA ILE A 163 -5.29 -6.12 11.19
C ILE A 163 -5.11 -4.95 12.17
N ASP A 164 -4.09 -4.99 13.02
CA ASP A 164 -3.82 -3.97 14.04
C ASP A 164 -3.26 -2.66 13.43
N LEU A 165 -2.90 -2.67 12.14
CA LEU A 165 -2.47 -1.48 11.41
C LEU A 165 -3.64 -0.68 10.85
N PHE A 166 -4.83 -1.27 10.72
CA PHE A 166 -6.00 -0.58 10.21
C PHE A 166 -6.77 0.11 11.33
N ASP A 167 -6.89 1.42 11.23
CA ASP A 167 -7.68 2.24 12.15
C ASP A 167 -9.19 2.15 11.83
N TYR A 168 -9.54 1.93 10.54
CA TYR A 168 -10.91 1.80 10.07
C TYR A 168 -11.04 0.62 9.11
N GLN A 169 -12.20 -0.07 9.14
CA GLN A 169 -12.42 -1.29 8.36
C GLN A 169 -13.84 -1.35 7.79
N GLU A 170 -14.02 -0.83 6.59
CA GLU A 170 -15.25 -0.92 5.83
C GLU A 170 -15.16 -2.12 4.86
N ILE A 171 -15.35 -3.33 5.40
CA ILE A 171 -15.20 -4.61 4.68
C ILE A 171 -16.56 -5.30 4.61
N TYR A 172 -17.33 -5.03 3.55
CA TYR A 172 -18.65 -5.61 3.27
C TYR A 172 -19.09 -5.27 1.85
N PRO A 173 -20.03 -6.05 1.24
CA PRO A 173 -20.60 -5.75 -0.06
C PRO A 173 -21.31 -4.40 -0.07
N GLY A 174 -21.07 -3.61 -1.12
CA GLY A 174 -21.70 -2.30 -1.26
C GLY A 174 -20.96 -1.39 -2.22
N SER A 175 -21.29 -0.09 -2.22
CA SER A 175 -20.57 0.88 -3.04
C SER A 175 -19.43 1.51 -2.25
N LYS A 176 -18.31 1.81 -2.91
CA LYS A 176 -17.21 2.55 -2.28
C LYS A 176 -17.65 3.93 -1.77
N ILE A 177 -18.65 4.56 -2.39
CA ILE A 177 -19.26 5.79 -1.87
C ILE A 177 -19.81 5.60 -0.45
N THR A 178 -20.47 4.47 -0.18
CA THR A 178 -20.99 4.16 1.16
C THR A 178 -19.86 3.96 2.16
N HIS A 179 -18.82 3.20 1.78
CA HIS A 179 -17.63 3.00 2.60
C HIS A 179 -16.96 4.35 2.94
N PHE A 180 -16.75 5.22 1.95
CA PHE A 180 -16.11 6.51 2.17
C PHE A 180 -16.93 7.49 3.00
N ARG A 181 -18.27 7.48 2.87
CA ARG A 181 -19.13 8.26 3.77
C ARG A 181 -18.99 7.82 5.22
N LYS A 182 -18.89 6.51 5.44
CA LYS A 182 -18.67 5.96 6.78
C LYS A 182 -17.29 6.32 7.31
N LEU A 183 -16.22 6.15 6.50
CA LEU A 183 -14.85 6.55 6.85
C LEU A 183 -14.76 8.03 7.23
N HIS A 184 -15.41 8.90 6.44
CA HIS A 184 -15.47 10.33 6.74
C HIS A 184 -16.20 10.63 8.05
N ALA A 185 -17.34 9.98 8.27
CA ALA A 185 -18.12 10.17 9.51
C ALA A 185 -17.35 9.70 10.76
N ASP A 186 -16.62 8.59 10.68
CA ASP A 186 -15.90 8.01 11.80
C ASP A 186 -14.56 8.71 12.08
N SER A 187 -13.87 9.18 11.04
CA SER A 187 -12.54 9.79 11.17
C SER A 187 -12.58 11.32 11.29
N GLY A 188 -13.63 11.96 10.78
CA GLY A 188 -13.69 13.41 10.61
C GLY A 188 -12.75 13.97 9.55
N ILE A 189 -11.99 13.11 8.83
CA ILE A 189 -11.01 13.54 7.83
C ILE A 189 -11.73 13.95 6.55
N PRO A 190 -11.44 15.15 5.97
CA PRO A 190 -12.02 15.59 4.70
C PRO A 190 -11.67 14.65 3.54
N TYR A 191 -12.58 14.46 2.60
CA TYR A 191 -12.38 13.58 1.45
C TYR A 191 -11.16 13.96 0.60
N GLU A 192 -10.87 15.24 0.45
CA GLU A 192 -9.71 15.77 -0.27
C GLU A 192 -8.37 15.47 0.41
N ASP A 193 -8.40 15.10 1.67
CA ASP A 193 -7.23 14.65 2.44
C ASP A 193 -7.09 13.13 2.48
N MET A 194 -7.92 12.40 1.72
CA MET A 194 -7.86 10.95 1.58
C MET A 194 -7.23 10.54 0.25
N ILE A 195 -6.36 9.52 0.29
CA ILE A 195 -5.87 8.81 -0.90
C ILE A 195 -6.46 7.40 -0.88
N PHE A 196 -6.97 6.93 -2.02
CA PHE A 196 -7.57 5.61 -2.16
C PHE A 196 -6.91 4.79 -3.25
N PHE A 197 -6.39 3.62 -2.90
CA PHE A 197 -5.79 2.63 -3.78
C PHE A 197 -6.78 1.50 -4.04
N ASP A 198 -7.06 1.21 -5.32
CA ASP A 198 -8.02 0.17 -5.73
C ASP A 198 -7.69 -0.29 -7.16
N ASP A 199 -7.78 -1.60 -7.44
CA ASP A 199 -7.49 -2.17 -8.76
C ASP A 199 -8.63 -2.00 -9.75
N GLU A 200 -9.85 -1.71 -9.27
CA GLU A 200 -11.03 -1.57 -10.12
C GLU A 200 -11.33 -0.09 -10.45
N TYR A 201 -11.06 0.31 -11.70
CA TYR A 201 -11.34 1.67 -12.19
C TYR A 201 -12.80 2.14 -11.96
N ARG A 202 -13.78 1.22 -11.93
CA ARG A 202 -15.18 1.58 -11.61
C ARG A 202 -15.33 2.27 -10.26
N ASN A 203 -14.40 2.04 -9.33
CA ASN A 203 -14.39 2.65 -8.00
C ASN A 203 -13.81 4.08 -8.01
N ALA A 204 -13.28 4.57 -9.15
CA ALA A 204 -12.85 5.96 -9.32
C ALA A 204 -13.99 6.99 -9.11
N GLU A 205 -15.25 6.52 -9.06
CA GLU A 205 -16.40 7.38 -8.73
C GLU A 205 -16.26 8.10 -7.37
N VAL A 206 -15.48 7.57 -6.41
CA VAL A 206 -15.21 8.27 -5.15
C VAL A 206 -14.42 9.55 -5.37
N GLY A 207 -13.55 9.58 -6.37
CA GLY A 207 -12.82 10.79 -6.77
C GLY A 207 -13.75 11.86 -7.35
N SER A 208 -14.58 11.48 -8.33
CA SER A 208 -15.47 12.42 -9.01
C SER A 208 -16.64 12.89 -8.13
N LYS A 209 -17.18 12.02 -7.26
CA LYS A 209 -18.36 12.34 -6.43
C LYS A 209 -18.03 12.90 -5.05
N LEU A 210 -16.88 12.54 -4.47
CA LEU A 210 -16.52 12.95 -3.10
C LEU A 210 -15.26 13.81 -3.03
N GLY A 211 -14.40 13.76 -4.04
CA GLY A 211 -13.15 14.52 -4.06
C GLY A 211 -11.92 13.76 -3.52
N VAL A 212 -12.06 12.47 -3.22
CA VAL A 212 -10.96 11.57 -2.81
C VAL A 212 -9.92 11.48 -3.91
N HIS A 213 -8.64 11.40 -3.58
CA HIS A 213 -7.59 11.12 -4.56
C HIS A 213 -7.55 9.62 -4.86
N PHE A 214 -8.23 9.22 -5.93
CA PHE A 214 -8.25 7.84 -6.43
C PHE A 214 -6.95 7.50 -7.18
N VAL A 215 -6.43 6.31 -6.91
CA VAL A 215 -5.22 5.74 -7.52
C VAL A 215 -5.54 4.34 -7.99
N GLU A 216 -5.50 4.13 -9.31
CA GLU A 216 -5.69 2.82 -9.89
C GLU A 216 -4.45 1.95 -9.68
N VAL A 217 -4.66 0.76 -9.11
CA VAL A 217 -3.60 -0.21 -8.81
C VAL A 217 -3.51 -1.20 -9.98
N GLY A 218 -2.32 -1.35 -10.53
CA GLY A 218 -2.06 -2.32 -11.60
C GLY A 218 -1.81 -3.75 -11.08
N HIS A 219 -1.51 -4.67 -12.00
CA HIS A 219 -1.30 -6.09 -11.69
C HIS A 219 -0.15 -6.38 -10.70
N GLN A 220 0.76 -5.44 -10.49
CA GLN A 220 1.85 -5.57 -9.50
C GLN A 220 1.39 -5.27 -8.07
N GLY A 221 0.12 -4.90 -7.88
CA GLY A 221 -0.40 -4.48 -6.59
C GLY A 221 0.15 -3.12 -6.15
N THR A 222 -0.04 -2.80 -4.89
CA THR A 222 0.48 -1.56 -4.30
C THR A 222 1.98 -1.66 -4.10
N ASP A 223 2.74 -0.83 -4.81
CA ASP A 223 4.20 -0.74 -4.72
C ASP A 223 4.68 0.66 -4.31
N LEU A 224 5.99 0.78 -4.04
CA LEU A 224 6.63 2.02 -3.64
C LEU A 224 6.44 3.13 -4.68
N GLY A 225 6.68 2.84 -5.96
CA GLY A 225 6.58 3.82 -7.03
C GLY A 225 5.18 4.39 -7.18
N LEU A 226 4.16 3.53 -7.03
CA LEU A 226 2.76 3.93 -7.03
C LEU A 226 2.41 4.84 -5.85
N VAL A 227 2.89 4.52 -4.63
CA VAL A 227 2.66 5.34 -3.43
C VAL A 227 3.34 6.70 -3.54
N GLU A 228 4.58 6.74 -3.99
CA GLU A 228 5.30 7.99 -4.23
C GLU A 228 4.61 8.89 -5.26
N LYS A 229 4.16 8.30 -6.37
CA LYS A 229 3.39 8.98 -7.41
C LYS A 229 2.09 9.54 -6.84
N ALA A 230 1.34 8.71 -6.12
CA ALA A 230 0.06 9.08 -5.52
C ALA A 230 0.18 10.30 -4.59
N ILE A 231 1.19 10.30 -3.70
CA ILE A 231 1.41 11.41 -2.77
C ILE A 231 1.82 12.68 -3.51
N ARG A 232 2.69 12.59 -4.52
CA ARG A 232 3.07 13.75 -5.36
C ARG A 232 1.88 14.35 -6.10
N GLU A 233 1.03 13.51 -6.70
CA GLU A 233 -0.18 13.96 -7.41
C GLU A 233 -1.22 14.56 -6.46
N TRP A 234 -1.43 13.95 -5.29
CA TRP A 234 -2.31 14.47 -4.26
C TRP A 234 -1.84 15.86 -3.78
N ARG A 235 -0.55 16.05 -3.51
CA ARG A 235 0.05 17.35 -3.15
C ARG A 235 -0.20 18.40 -4.22
N ALA A 236 0.01 18.05 -5.50
CA ALA A 236 -0.21 18.96 -6.61
C ALA A 236 -1.68 19.40 -6.70
N LYS A 237 -2.63 18.46 -6.52
CA LYS A 237 -4.07 18.77 -6.49
C LYS A 237 -4.42 19.66 -5.30
N LYS A 238 -3.88 19.38 -4.12
CA LYS A 238 -4.12 20.20 -2.91
C LYS A 238 -3.61 21.63 -3.08
N ALA A 239 -2.42 21.79 -3.64
CA ALA A 239 -1.85 23.12 -3.94
C ALA A 239 -2.64 23.88 -5.00
N ALA A 240 -3.18 23.20 -6.01
CA ALA A 240 -4.02 23.82 -7.03
C ALA A 240 -5.37 24.31 -6.46
N ARG A 241 -5.99 23.53 -5.56
CA ARG A 241 -7.23 23.96 -4.87
C ARG A 241 -6.99 25.19 -4.01
N ALA A 242 -5.94 25.20 -3.18
CA ALA A 242 -5.61 26.35 -2.33
C ALA A 242 -5.37 27.64 -3.13
N LYS A 243 -4.85 27.54 -4.37
CA LYS A 243 -4.69 28.70 -5.27
C LYS A 243 -6.00 29.18 -5.91
N ALA A 244 -6.97 28.30 -6.06
CA ALA A 244 -8.27 28.65 -6.66
C ALA A 244 -9.23 29.30 -5.64
N GLU A 245 -8.97 29.17 -4.35
CA GLU A 245 -9.73 29.74 -3.25
C GLU A 245 -9.22 31.14 -2.82
N LEU A 246 -8.11 31.62 -3.39
CA LEU A 246 -7.50 32.94 -3.18
C LEU A 246 -7.92 33.94 -4.28
#